data_36b2237cad50c46e7f255d810c3e51e5
#
_entry.id   36b2237cad50c46e7f255d810c3e51e5
#
_cell.length_a   1.000
_cell.length_b   1.000
_cell.length_c   1.000
_cell.angle_alpha   90.00
_cell.angle_beta   90.00
_cell.angle_gamma   90.00
#
_symmetry.space_group_name_H-M   'P 1'
#
loop_
_entity.id
_entity.type
_entity.pdbx_description
1 polymer ?
#
loop_
_entity_poly.entity_id
_entity_poly.type
_entity_poly.pdbx_seq_one_letter_code
_entity_poly.pdbx_strand_id
1 'polypeptide(L)'
;MLNHYAITTSLRACHEHNEAGQIEWVKSQLDQGLDLALISDAGTPLISDPGFVLVRALRADGYNVVTVPGASSIIAALSISGLPTDGFVYDGFLPSKSSARKTALKRYINQTRTAVVLESSHRIVASLEDIVEVLGGDRQVVVARELTKKFETVLAGQASLSLIHI
;
A
#
# COMPACT_ATOMS: atom_id res chain seq x y z
N MET A 1 -16.57 10.22 1.54
CA MET A 1 -16.50 9.98 0.07
C MET A 1 -17.88 9.80 -0.54
N LEU A 2 -18.68 8.80 -0.18
CA LEU A 2 -19.97 8.51 -0.83
C LEU A 2 -20.97 9.70 -0.77
N ASN A 3 -21.09 10.36 0.36
CA ASN A 3 -21.95 11.54 0.50
C ASN A 3 -21.58 12.69 -0.46
N HIS A 4 -20.30 12.85 -0.79
CA HIS A 4 -19.81 13.84 -1.72
C HIS A 4 -20.33 13.59 -3.15
N TYR A 5 -20.52 12.33 -3.50
CA TYR A 5 -21.04 11.92 -4.81
C TYR A 5 -22.54 11.58 -4.78
N ALA A 6 -23.24 11.91 -3.69
CA ALA A 6 -24.65 11.59 -3.49
C ALA A 6 -24.98 10.10 -3.65
N ILE A 7 -24.04 9.22 -3.29
CA ILE A 7 -24.23 7.78 -3.31
C ILE A 7 -24.90 7.35 -2.00
N THR A 8 -26.09 6.77 -2.13
CA THR A 8 -26.92 6.33 -1.00
C THR A 8 -26.90 4.83 -0.77
N THR A 9 -26.13 4.08 -1.56
CA THR A 9 -25.97 2.63 -1.42
C THR A 9 -25.49 2.29 0.00
N SER A 10 -26.09 1.28 0.60
CA SER A 10 -25.72 0.82 1.93
C SER A 10 -24.28 0.31 1.96
N LEU A 11 -23.56 0.64 3.02
CA LEU A 11 -22.21 0.21 3.26
C LEU A 11 -22.16 -0.93 4.27
N ARG A 12 -21.27 -1.87 4.03
CA ARG A 12 -20.93 -2.91 4.98
C ARG A 12 -19.42 -2.89 5.23
N ALA A 13 -19.02 -2.86 6.50
CA ALA A 13 -17.62 -2.84 6.87
C ALA A 13 -16.95 -4.18 6.52
N CYS A 14 -15.80 -4.11 5.84
CA CYS A 14 -14.92 -5.23 5.58
C CYS A 14 -13.52 -4.84 6.08
N HIS A 15 -13.01 -5.57 7.05
CA HIS A 15 -11.70 -5.36 7.64
C HIS A 15 -11.05 -6.71 7.97
N GLU A 16 -9.76 -6.71 8.22
CA GLU A 16 -8.94 -7.92 8.41
C GLU A 16 -9.56 -8.94 9.41
N HIS A 17 -10.22 -8.44 10.47
CA HIS A 17 -10.80 -9.32 11.51
C HIS A 17 -12.19 -9.86 11.18
N ASN A 18 -12.91 -9.31 10.19
CA ASN A 18 -14.25 -9.77 9.85
C ASN A 18 -14.40 -10.30 8.42
N GLU A 19 -13.37 -10.16 7.59
CA GLU A 19 -13.39 -10.48 6.17
C GLU A 19 -13.90 -11.89 5.90
N ALA A 20 -13.37 -12.89 6.61
CA ALA A 20 -13.82 -14.27 6.47
C ALA A 20 -15.31 -14.46 6.78
N GLY A 21 -15.83 -13.74 7.77
CA GLY A 21 -17.26 -13.76 8.15
C GLY A 21 -18.18 -13.06 7.14
N GLN A 22 -17.64 -12.29 6.19
CA GLN A 22 -18.44 -11.64 5.15
C GLN A 22 -18.67 -12.55 3.92
N ILE A 23 -17.91 -13.63 3.75
CA ILE A 23 -17.91 -14.45 2.52
C ILE A 23 -19.31 -14.96 2.20
N GLU A 24 -19.97 -15.61 3.13
CA GLU A 24 -21.28 -16.22 2.90
C GLU A 24 -22.37 -15.17 2.63
N TRP A 25 -22.30 -14.03 3.31
CA TRP A 25 -23.21 -12.93 3.03
C TRP A 25 -23.00 -12.37 1.62
N VAL A 26 -21.73 -12.14 1.22
CA VAL A 26 -21.40 -11.64 -0.13
C VAL A 26 -21.90 -12.60 -1.18
N LYS A 27 -21.65 -13.91 -1.05
CA LYS A 27 -22.16 -14.93 -1.96
C LYS A 27 -23.70 -14.88 -2.07
N SER A 28 -24.39 -14.79 -0.93
CA SER A 28 -25.85 -14.74 -0.93
C SER A 28 -26.42 -13.53 -1.66
N GLN A 29 -25.70 -12.40 -1.68
CA GLN A 29 -26.12 -11.23 -2.46
C GLN A 29 -25.85 -11.41 -3.96
N LEU A 30 -24.68 -11.97 -4.30
CA LEU A 30 -24.33 -12.28 -5.69
C LEU A 30 -25.27 -13.32 -6.30
N ASP A 31 -25.66 -14.34 -5.55
CA ASP A 31 -26.63 -15.37 -5.98
C ASP A 31 -28.04 -14.79 -6.23
N GLN A 32 -28.37 -13.66 -5.62
CA GLN A 32 -29.59 -12.90 -5.89
C GLN A 32 -29.46 -11.99 -7.13
N GLY A 33 -28.32 -12.03 -7.82
CA GLY A 33 -28.06 -11.21 -9.01
C GLY A 33 -27.68 -9.76 -8.69
N LEU A 34 -27.25 -9.46 -7.47
CA LEU A 34 -26.79 -8.13 -7.10
C LEU A 34 -25.29 -7.97 -7.41
N ASP A 35 -24.91 -6.79 -7.85
CA ASP A 35 -23.50 -6.38 -7.96
C ASP A 35 -23.02 -5.78 -6.65
N LEU A 36 -21.78 -6.14 -6.26
CA LEU A 36 -21.12 -5.61 -5.07
C LEU A 36 -19.82 -4.94 -5.44
N ALA A 37 -19.54 -3.78 -4.84
CA ALA A 37 -18.28 -3.08 -5.00
C ALA A 37 -17.46 -3.15 -3.71
N LEU A 38 -16.22 -3.65 -3.80
CA LEU A 38 -15.24 -3.56 -2.73
C LEU A 38 -14.42 -2.28 -2.93
N ILE A 39 -14.45 -1.40 -1.94
CA ILE A 39 -13.74 -0.12 -1.95
C ILE A 39 -12.84 -0.02 -0.73
N SER A 40 -11.73 0.70 -0.84
CA SER A 40 -10.85 1.05 0.27
C SER A 40 -10.96 2.55 0.60
N ASP A 41 -10.51 2.94 1.77
CA ASP A 41 -10.47 4.34 2.19
C ASP A 41 -9.49 5.16 1.35
N ALA A 42 -8.42 4.54 0.88
CA ALA A 42 -7.44 5.17 -0.01
C ALA A 42 -6.70 4.11 -0.86
N GLY A 43 -6.47 4.44 -2.12
CA GLY A 43 -5.72 3.58 -3.05
C GLY A 43 -6.51 2.36 -3.54
N THR A 44 -5.80 1.30 -3.87
CA THR A 44 -6.34 0.08 -4.46
C THR A 44 -6.68 -0.93 -3.36
N PRO A 45 -7.92 -1.46 -3.29
CA PRO A 45 -8.28 -2.55 -2.38
C PRO A 45 -7.28 -3.72 -2.45
N LEU A 46 -7.12 -4.48 -1.39
CA LEU A 46 -6.23 -5.62 -1.20
C LEU A 46 -4.74 -5.26 -1.09
N ILE A 47 -4.31 -4.12 -1.58
CA ILE A 47 -2.89 -3.72 -1.57
C ILE A 47 -2.57 -2.99 -0.27
N SER A 48 -2.13 -3.74 0.74
CA SER A 48 -2.04 -3.34 2.16
C SER A 48 -3.38 -2.93 2.78
N ASP A 49 -4.45 -3.46 2.21
CA ASP A 49 -5.85 -3.28 2.63
C ASP A 49 -6.56 -4.63 2.68
N PRO A 50 -7.67 -4.76 3.43
CA PRO A 50 -8.49 -5.97 3.47
C PRO A 50 -9.06 -6.35 2.09
N GLY A 51 -9.50 -7.60 1.93
CA GLY A 51 -10.20 -8.09 0.75
C GLY A 51 -9.59 -9.35 0.12
N PHE A 52 -8.35 -9.71 0.49
CA PHE A 52 -7.66 -10.86 -0.10
C PHE A 52 -8.40 -12.18 0.16
N VAL A 53 -8.83 -12.44 1.40
CA VAL A 53 -9.51 -13.69 1.78
C VAL A 53 -10.86 -13.78 1.07
N LEU A 54 -11.60 -12.65 1.03
CA LEU A 54 -12.89 -12.54 0.34
C LEU A 54 -12.73 -12.82 -1.16
N VAL A 55 -11.87 -12.07 -1.86
CA VAL A 55 -11.67 -12.21 -3.31
C VAL A 55 -11.19 -13.61 -3.66
N ARG A 56 -10.29 -14.20 -2.86
CA ARG A 56 -9.81 -15.57 -3.07
C ARG A 56 -10.96 -16.58 -2.98
N ALA A 57 -11.82 -16.46 -1.98
CA ALA A 57 -12.97 -17.36 -1.81
C ALA A 57 -13.97 -17.24 -2.97
N LEU A 58 -14.33 -16.01 -3.35
CA LEU A 58 -15.26 -15.77 -4.45
C LEU A 58 -14.73 -16.34 -5.78
N ARG A 59 -13.44 -16.14 -6.08
CA ARG A 59 -12.84 -16.70 -7.30
C ARG A 59 -12.76 -18.22 -7.27
N ALA A 60 -12.50 -18.83 -6.11
CA ALA A 60 -12.47 -20.28 -5.96
C ALA A 60 -13.84 -20.92 -6.25
N ASP A 61 -14.92 -20.21 -5.91
CA ASP A 61 -16.30 -20.66 -6.12
C ASP A 61 -16.90 -20.21 -7.48
N GLY A 62 -16.06 -19.63 -8.35
CA GLY A 62 -16.44 -19.30 -9.73
C GLY A 62 -17.18 -17.97 -9.91
N TYR A 63 -17.29 -17.14 -8.86
CA TYR A 63 -17.88 -15.81 -9.01
C TYR A 63 -17.02 -14.90 -9.89
N ASN A 64 -17.68 -14.06 -10.68
CA ASN A 64 -17.01 -13.09 -11.53
C ASN A 64 -16.48 -11.91 -10.69
N VAL A 65 -15.16 -11.78 -10.61
CA VAL A 65 -14.48 -10.66 -9.93
C VAL A 65 -13.74 -9.85 -10.97
N VAL A 66 -14.17 -8.61 -11.16
CA VAL A 66 -13.60 -7.67 -12.12
C VAL A 66 -12.88 -6.52 -11.42
N THR A 67 -11.88 -5.94 -12.07
CA THR A 67 -11.21 -4.76 -11.56
C THR A 67 -11.76 -3.49 -12.19
N VAL A 68 -11.90 -2.45 -11.38
CA VAL A 68 -12.12 -1.08 -11.85
C VAL A 68 -10.80 -0.34 -11.66
N PRO A 69 -10.11 0.10 -12.73
CA PRO A 69 -8.84 0.82 -12.61
C PRO A 69 -8.98 2.08 -11.76
N GLY A 70 -8.02 2.28 -10.87
CA GLY A 70 -8.05 3.40 -9.95
C GLY A 70 -6.65 3.83 -9.49
N ALA A 71 -6.62 4.78 -8.59
CA ALA A 71 -5.38 5.34 -8.04
C ALA A 71 -4.59 4.29 -7.23
N SER A 72 -3.27 4.34 -7.38
CA SER A 72 -2.32 3.57 -6.57
C SER A 72 -1.16 4.46 -6.17
N SER A 73 -0.97 4.68 -4.88
CA SER A 73 0.15 5.48 -4.37
C SER A 73 1.50 4.85 -4.71
N ILE A 74 1.57 3.54 -4.81
CA ILE A 74 2.78 2.79 -5.19
C ILE A 74 3.20 3.16 -6.60
N ILE A 75 2.28 3.05 -7.55
CA ILE A 75 2.56 3.37 -8.96
C ILE A 75 2.79 4.87 -9.14
N ALA A 76 2.02 5.71 -8.45
CA ALA A 76 2.23 7.17 -8.48
C ALA A 76 3.63 7.54 -7.97
N ALA A 77 4.07 6.98 -6.83
CA ALA A 77 5.43 7.21 -6.32
C ALA A 77 6.50 6.75 -7.30
N LEU A 78 6.38 5.54 -7.86
CA LEU A 78 7.34 5.01 -8.82
C LEU A 78 7.45 5.89 -10.06
N SER A 79 6.32 6.38 -10.60
CA SER A 79 6.28 7.17 -11.84
C SER A 79 7.02 8.51 -11.75
N ILE A 80 7.23 9.03 -10.54
CA ILE A 80 7.89 10.33 -10.29
C ILE A 80 9.19 10.19 -9.51
N SER A 81 9.59 8.96 -9.14
CA SER A 81 10.76 8.73 -8.30
C SER A 81 12.10 8.97 -8.99
N GLY A 82 12.17 8.81 -10.30
CA GLY A 82 13.43 8.79 -11.02
C GLY A 82 14.30 7.54 -10.76
N LEU A 83 13.79 6.54 -10.04
CA LEU A 83 14.45 5.25 -9.85
C LEU A 83 14.06 4.26 -10.97
N PRO A 84 14.85 3.21 -11.22
CA PRO A 84 14.50 2.18 -12.22
C PRO A 84 13.14 1.54 -11.92
N THR A 85 12.28 1.43 -12.94
CA THR A 85 10.91 0.93 -12.82
C THR A 85 10.60 -0.29 -13.66
N ASP A 86 11.58 -0.78 -14.42
CA ASP A 86 11.50 -2.01 -15.22
C ASP A 86 11.24 -3.27 -14.38
N GLY A 87 11.57 -3.20 -13.08
CA GLY A 87 11.19 -4.20 -12.09
C GLY A 87 11.25 -3.60 -10.70
N PHE A 88 10.24 -3.86 -9.89
CA PHE A 88 10.19 -3.41 -8.50
C PHE A 88 9.63 -4.48 -7.57
N VAL A 89 9.85 -4.32 -6.28
CA VAL A 89 9.25 -5.12 -5.22
C VAL A 89 8.45 -4.20 -4.29
N TYR A 90 7.30 -4.66 -3.84
CA TYR A 90 6.48 -3.97 -2.86
C TYR A 90 6.30 -4.84 -1.62
N ASP A 91 6.67 -4.32 -0.47
CA ASP A 91 6.70 -5.07 0.79
C ASP A 91 5.78 -4.49 1.87
N GLY A 92 4.90 -3.55 1.51
CA GLY A 92 3.97 -2.95 2.45
C GLY A 92 4.65 -2.11 3.53
N PHE A 93 4.10 -2.14 4.75
CA PHE A 93 4.62 -1.35 5.86
C PHE A 93 5.87 -1.98 6.50
N LEU A 94 6.85 -1.14 6.79
CA LEU A 94 7.99 -1.55 7.60
C LEU A 94 7.55 -1.87 9.05
N PRO A 95 8.20 -2.85 9.73
CA PRO A 95 7.92 -3.15 11.13
C PRO A 95 8.08 -1.94 12.04
N SER A 96 7.20 -1.77 13.01
CA SER A 96 7.20 -0.63 13.93
C SER A 96 8.41 -0.61 14.88
N LYS A 97 8.84 -1.81 15.35
CA LYS A 97 10.01 -1.95 16.22
C LYS A 97 11.31 -1.86 15.41
N SER A 98 12.26 -0.99 15.81
CA SER A 98 13.53 -0.79 15.12
C SER A 98 14.30 -2.10 14.88
N SER A 99 14.40 -2.99 15.88
CA SER A 99 15.10 -4.28 15.73
C SER A 99 14.48 -5.16 14.64
N ALA A 100 13.15 -5.24 14.59
CA ALA A 100 12.44 -6.00 13.56
C ALA A 100 12.55 -5.32 12.18
N ARG A 101 12.50 -3.97 12.15
CA ARG A 101 12.67 -3.17 10.93
C ARG A 101 14.06 -3.35 10.35
N LYS A 102 15.13 -3.27 11.16
CA LYS A 102 16.50 -3.55 10.73
C LYS A 102 16.65 -4.97 10.19
N THR A 103 16.02 -5.95 10.81
CA THR A 103 16.01 -7.33 10.29
C THR A 103 15.30 -7.41 8.94
N ALA A 104 14.16 -6.75 8.79
CA ALA A 104 13.44 -6.69 7.52
C ALA A 104 14.24 -5.96 6.42
N LEU A 105 14.94 -4.88 6.75
CA LEU A 105 15.75 -4.10 5.82
C LEU A 105 16.94 -4.89 5.24
N LYS A 106 17.48 -5.87 5.95
CA LYS A 106 18.60 -6.70 5.47
C LYS A 106 18.33 -7.38 4.12
N ARG A 107 17.05 -7.67 3.78
CA ARG A 107 16.68 -8.25 2.48
C ARG A 107 17.01 -7.35 1.29
N TYR A 108 17.16 -6.02 1.53
CA TYR A 108 17.44 -5.07 0.48
C TYR A 108 18.93 -4.80 0.26
N ILE A 109 19.82 -5.37 1.06
CA ILE A 109 21.30 -5.16 0.90
C ILE A 109 21.74 -5.48 -0.53
N ASN A 110 21.31 -6.65 -1.03
CA ASN A 110 21.66 -7.12 -2.37
C ASN A 110 20.51 -6.95 -3.39
N GLN A 111 19.48 -6.17 -3.06
CA GLN A 111 18.34 -5.95 -3.96
C GLN A 111 18.75 -4.96 -5.05
N THR A 112 18.65 -5.39 -6.30
CA THR A 112 18.96 -4.59 -7.50
C THR A 112 17.74 -3.86 -8.06
N ARG A 113 16.53 -4.38 -7.76
CA ARG A 113 15.27 -3.73 -8.16
C ARG A 113 14.88 -2.65 -7.17
N THR A 114 14.12 -1.67 -7.64
CA THR A 114 13.51 -0.67 -6.76
C THR A 114 12.59 -1.33 -5.75
N ALA A 115 12.79 -1.04 -4.46
CA ALA A 115 11.92 -1.52 -3.39
C ALA A 115 11.00 -0.39 -2.95
N VAL A 116 9.70 -0.67 -2.88
CA VAL A 116 8.68 0.26 -2.40
C VAL A 116 8.17 -0.24 -1.05
N VAL A 117 8.21 0.63 -0.06
CA VAL A 117 7.68 0.38 1.28
C VAL A 117 6.78 1.53 1.71
N LEU A 118 5.82 1.23 2.56
CA LEU A 118 4.98 2.24 3.19
C LEU A 118 5.51 2.55 4.60
N GLU A 119 5.44 3.82 4.98
CA GLU A 119 5.79 4.24 6.33
C GLU A 119 4.86 5.36 6.80
N SER A 120 4.61 5.41 8.10
CA SER A 120 3.84 6.50 8.70
C SER A 120 4.70 7.75 8.91
N SER A 121 4.08 8.93 8.82
CA SER A 121 4.75 10.21 9.06
C SER A 121 5.43 10.31 10.42
N HIS A 122 4.88 9.62 11.43
CA HIS A 122 5.45 9.62 12.79
C HIS A 122 6.73 8.77 12.94
N ARG A 123 6.98 7.85 12.00
CA ARG A 123 8.09 6.91 12.09
C ARG A 123 9.14 7.13 11.01
N ILE A 124 8.88 8.01 10.03
CA ILE A 124 9.73 8.15 8.83
C ILE A 124 11.19 8.46 9.21
N VAL A 125 11.44 9.36 10.15
CA VAL A 125 12.81 9.72 10.59
C VAL A 125 13.52 8.48 11.15
N ALA A 126 12.92 7.80 12.13
CA ALA A 126 13.50 6.59 12.73
C ALA A 126 13.67 5.44 11.70
N SER A 127 12.81 5.38 10.69
CA SER A 127 12.93 4.40 9.61
C SER A 127 14.09 4.72 8.67
N LEU A 128 14.32 5.99 8.37
CA LEU A 128 15.48 6.43 7.58
C LEU A 128 16.80 6.23 8.33
N GLU A 129 16.84 6.48 9.64
CA GLU A 129 18.00 6.16 10.47
C GLU A 129 18.36 4.67 10.39
N ASP A 130 17.35 3.78 10.51
CA ASP A 130 17.56 2.35 10.36
C ASP A 130 17.96 1.95 8.93
N ILE A 131 17.47 2.64 7.91
CA ILE A 131 17.90 2.45 6.51
C ILE A 131 19.36 2.81 6.33
N VAL A 132 19.79 3.95 6.84
CA VAL A 132 21.21 4.38 6.79
C VAL A 132 22.11 3.37 7.50
N GLU A 133 21.71 2.90 8.68
CA GLU A 133 22.49 1.93 9.47
C GLU A 133 22.64 0.59 8.76
N VAL A 134 21.57 0.09 8.12
CA VAL A 134 21.53 -1.27 7.54
C VAL A 134 21.96 -1.30 6.08
N LEU A 135 21.57 -0.29 5.29
CA LEU A 135 21.79 -0.28 3.85
C LEU A 135 22.93 0.67 3.42
N GLY A 136 23.43 1.47 4.34
CA GLY A 136 24.46 2.49 4.09
C GLY A 136 23.87 3.84 3.68
N GLY A 137 24.62 4.91 4.02
CA GLY A 137 24.19 6.29 3.76
C GLY A 137 24.11 6.66 2.27
N ASP A 138 24.83 5.97 1.41
CA ASP A 138 24.88 6.21 -0.03
C ASP A 138 23.69 5.58 -0.79
N ARG A 139 22.86 4.78 -0.11
CA ARG A 139 21.69 4.17 -0.73
C ARG A 139 20.75 5.24 -1.29
N GLN A 140 20.40 5.13 -2.57
CA GLN A 140 19.43 6.02 -3.18
C GLN A 140 18.04 5.74 -2.60
N VAL A 141 17.39 6.79 -2.14
CA VAL A 141 16.07 6.76 -1.51
C VAL A 141 15.22 7.89 -2.07
N VAL A 142 13.95 7.62 -2.28
CA VAL A 142 12.93 8.62 -2.59
C VAL A 142 11.84 8.55 -1.55
N VAL A 143 11.58 9.66 -0.89
CA VAL A 143 10.47 9.81 0.05
C VAL A 143 9.37 10.61 -0.64
N ALA A 144 8.24 9.96 -0.90
CA ALA A 144 7.06 10.56 -1.49
C ALA A 144 5.98 10.70 -0.41
N ARG A 145 5.49 11.91 -0.20
CA ARG A 145 4.52 12.26 0.84
C ARG A 145 3.38 13.07 0.26
N GLU A 146 2.16 12.85 0.77
CA GLU A 146 0.96 13.60 0.40
C GLU A 146 0.70 13.64 -1.12
N LEU A 147 1.03 12.53 -1.81
CA LEU A 147 0.85 12.40 -3.26
C LEU A 147 -0.58 12.75 -3.67
N THR A 148 -0.71 13.55 -4.71
CA THR A 148 -1.97 14.09 -5.26
C THR A 148 -2.72 15.05 -4.34
N LYS A 149 -2.13 15.45 -3.21
CA LYS A 149 -2.71 16.43 -2.29
C LYS A 149 -2.00 17.78 -2.36
N LYS A 150 -2.56 18.78 -1.67
CA LYS A 150 -2.05 20.17 -1.68
C LYS A 150 -0.57 20.31 -1.27
N PHE A 151 -0.10 19.43 -0.39
CA PHE A 151 1.26 19.47 0.15
C PHE A 151 2.10 18.29 -0.33
N GLU A 152 1.89 17.87 -1.57
CA GLU A 152 2.70 16.85 -2.21
C GLU A 152 4.19 17.20 -2.12
N THR A 153 4.97 16.25 -1.66
CA THR A 153 6.42 16.42 -1.51
C THR A 153 7.11 15.14 -1.96
N VAL A 154 8.15 15.31 -2.78
CA VAL A 154 9.01 14.24 -3.24
C VAL A 154 10.45 14.63 -3.00
N LEU A 155 11.13 13.90 -2.14
CA LEU A 155 12.54 14.09 -1.80
C LEU A 155 13.33 12.90 -2.35
N ALA A 156 14.26 13.15 -3.25
CA ALA A 156 15.10 12.15 -3.86
C ALA A 156 16.58 12.41 -3.54
N GLY A 157 17.33 11.38 -3.17
CA GLY A 157 18.75 11.50 -2.88
C GLY A 157 19.31 10.30 -2.11
N GLN A 158 20.47 10.49 -1.55
CA GLN A 158 21.08 9.50 -0.66
C GLN A 158 20.36 9.46 0.69
N ALA A 159 20.29 8.28 1.30
CA ALA A 159 19.57 8.07 2.56
C ALA A 159 20.07 8.99 3.69
N SER A 160 21.38 9.22 3.76
CA SER A 160 21.99 10.15 4.74
C SER A 160 21.54 11.60 4.55
N LEU A 161 21.33 12.06 3.33
CA LEU A 161 20.85 13.41 3.02
C LEU A 161 19.35 13.57 3.23
N SER A 162 18.58 12.51 3.00
CA SER A 162 17.13 12.51 3.21
C SER A 162 16.75 12.79 4.67
N LEU A 163 17.60 12.40 5.64
CA LEU A 163 17.43 12.71 7.05
C LEU A 163 17.50 14.21 7.39
N ILE A 164 18.17 15.00 6.55
CA ILE A 164 18.38 16.45 6.80
C ILE A 164 17.18 17.27 6.30
N HIS A 165 16.42 16.74 5.37
CA HIS A 165 15.34 17.47 4.63
C HIS A 165 13.93 17.05 5.03
N ILE A 166 13.74 16.13 5.97
CA ILE A 166 12.45 15.71 6.54
C ILE A 166 12.24 16.37 7.92
#